data_0298f2495a23bebb626b2d96d0a9c8f3
#
_entry.id   0298f2495a23bebb626b2d96d0a9c8f3
#
_cell.length_a   1.000
_cell.length_b   1.000
_cell.length_c   1.000
_cell.angle_alpha   90.00
_cell.angle_beta   90.00
_cell.angle_gamma   90.00
#
_symmetry.space_group_name_H-M   'P 1'
#
loop_
_entity.id
_entity.type
_entity.pdbx_description
1 polymer ?
#
loop_
_entity_poly.entity_id
_entity_poly.type
_entity_poly.pdbx_seq_one_letter_code
_entity_poly.pdbx_strand_id
1 'polypeptide(L)'
;MNAERSTITRNTIDLEQDTNNIYESIVVMAKRANQISSTMKEELTAKLQEFASSTDNLEEIFENREQIEISRYYEKLPKSVAVAIEEKLEGQIYIRPIQD
;
A
#
# COMPACT_ATOMS: atom_id res chain seq x y z
N MET A 1 6.81 0.09 -6.70
CA MET A 1 6.73 0.88 -5.46
C MET A 1 8.14 1.22 -4.98
N ASN A 2 8.46 2.51 -4.98
CA ASN A 2 9.80 3.00 -4.68
C ASN A 2 9.95 3.47 -3.23
N ALA A 3 9.46 2.69 -2.28
CA ALA A 3 9.51 3.07 -0.88
C ALA A 3 10.38 2.11 -0.08
N GLU A 4 10.94 2.61 1.01
CA GLU A 4 11.71 1.78 1.92
C GLU A 4 10.81 0.79 2.64
N ARG A 5 11.29 -0.44 2.80
CA ARG A 5 10.56 -1.48 3.52
C ARG A 5 10.56 -1.22 5.03
N SER A 6 11.61 -0.57 5.51
CA SER A 6 11.77 -0.24 6.92
C SER A 6 11.33 1.18 7.19
N THR A 7 10.92 1.45 8.43
CA THR A 7 10.62 2.80 8.87
C THR A 7 11.90 3.62 8.92
N ILE A 8 11.88 4.79 8.31
CA ILE A 8 13.02 5.71 8.33
C ILE A 8 12.58 7.06 8.86
N THR A 9 13.54 7.85 9.34
CA THR A 9 13.28 9.20 9.82
C THR A 9 12.96 10.12 8.65
N ARG A 10 11.92 10.94 8.79
CA ARG A 10 11.50 11.89 7.77
C ARG A 10 11.58 13.32 8.29
N ASN A 11 11.83 14.25 7.36
CA ASN A 11 11.82 15.67 7.68
C ASN A 11 10.38 16.18 7.53
N THR A 12 9.81 16.68 8.63
CA THR A 12 8.42 17.16 8.64
C THR A 12 8.21 18.38 7.76
N ILE A 13 9.26 19.22 7.60
CA ILE A 13 9.18 20.39 6.72
C ILE A 13 8.91 19.96 5.27
N ASP A 14 9.60 18.92 4.80
CA ASP A 14 9.38 18.40 3.45
C ASP A 14 7.98 17.84 3.28
N LEU A 15 7.45 17.19 4.33
CA LEU A 15 6.13 16.58 4.28
C LEU A 15 5.00 17.60 4.26
N GLU A 16 5.21 18.80 4.81
CA GLU A 16 4.16 19.83 4.87
C GLU A 16 4.18 20.85 3.73
N GLN A 17 5.13 20.73 2.79
CA GLN A 17 5.31 21.75 1.74
C GLN A 17 4.05 22.05 0.92
N ASP A 18 3.28 21.01 0.54
CA ASP A 18 2.12 21.18 -0.31
C ASP A 18 0.90 21.75 0.42
N THR A 19 0.81 21.50 1.72
CA THR A 19 -0.35 21.87 2.52
C THR A 19 -0.09 23.03 3.46
N ASN A 20 1.19 23.31 3.73
CA ASN A 20 1.64 24.27 4.75
C ASN A 20 1.13 23.93 6.15
N ASN A 21 0.73 22.68 6.36
CA ASN A 21 0.19 22.23 7.65
C ASN A 21 0.49 20.73 7.79
N ILE A 22 1.32 20.38 8.79
CA ILE A 22 1.72 19.00 8.99
C ILE A 22 0.54 18.08 9.33
N TYR A 23 -0.44 18.58 10.05
CA TYR A 23 -1.63 17.78 10.38
C TYR A 23 -2.43 17.44 9.15
N GLU A 24 -2.61 18.41 8.26
CA GLU A 24 -3.29 18.18 6.98
C GLU A 24 -2.51 17.18 6.12
N SER A 25 -1.19 17.30 6.08
CA SER A 25 -0.34 16.34 5.37
C SER A 25 -0.47 14.93 5.93
N ILE A 26 -0.53 14.78 7.25
CA ILE A 26 -0.72 13.48 7.88
C ILE A 26 -2.07 12.86 7.48
N VAL A 27 -3.13 13.65 7.47
CA VAL A 27 -4.46 13.17 7.05
C VAL A 27 -4.44 12.72 5.59
N VAL A 28 -3.81 13.51 4.72
CA VAL A 28 -3.68 13.16 3.29
C VAL A 28 -2.94 11.84 3.12
N MET A 29 -1.80 11.69 3.79
CA MET A 29 -1.02 10.46 3.72
C MET A 29 -1.76 9.26 4.29
N ALA A 30 -2.51 9.46 5.38
CA ALA A 30 -3.29 8.39 5.99
C ALA A 30 -4.40 7.90 5.06
N LYS A 31 -5.09 8.82 4.40
CA LYS A 31 -6.13 8.45 3.43
C LYS A 31 -5.53 7.70 2.24
N ARG A 32 -4.39 8.17 1.75
CA ARG A 32 -3.71 7.48 0.64
C ARG A 32 -3.24 6.09 1.07
N ALA A 33 -2.68 5.97 2.26
CA ALA A 33 -2.24 4.67 2.79
C ALA A 33 -3.41 3.69 2.88
N ASN A 34 -4.58 4.14 3.31
CA ASN A 34 -5.76 3.29 3.36
C ASN A 34 -6.20 2.84 1.96
N GLN A 35 -6.13 3.72 0.96
CA GLN A 35 -6.42 3.35 -0.43
C GLN A 35 -5.45 2.28 -0.93
N ILE A 36 -4.17 2.46 -0.65
CA ILE A 36 -3.13 1.50 -1.06
C ILE A 36 -3.36 0.15 -0.38
N SER A 37 -3.66 0.15 0.91
CA SER A 37 -3.93 -1.09 1.64
C SER A 37 -5.15 -1.82 1.11
N SER A 38 -6.22 -1.08 0.80
CA SER A 38 -7.44 -1.66 0.23
C SER A 38 -7.17 -2.29 -1.14
N THR A 39 -6.43 -1.59 -1.98
CA THR A 39 -6.08 -2.09 -3.31
C THR A 39 -5.23 -3.36 -3.21
N MET A 40 -4.23 -3.36 -2.33
CA MET A 40 -3.39 -4.54 -2.11
C MET A 40 -4.20 -5.73 -1.62
N LYS A 41 -5.13 -5.49 -0.69
CA LYS A 41 -5.99 -6.54 -0.16
C LYS A 41 -6.89 -7.12 -1.24
N GLU A 42 -7.46 -6.26 -2.08
CA GLU A 42 -8.30 -6.71 -3.20
C GLU A 42 -7.50 -7.54 -4.19
N GLU A 43 -6.30 -7.09 -4.55
CA GLU A 43 -5.43 -7.82 -5.47
C GLU A 43 -5.03 -9.19 -4.90
N LEU A 44 -4.66 -9.23 -3.63
CA LEU A 44 -4.29 -10.48 -2.98
C LEU A 44 -5.46 -11.46 -2.94
N THR A 45 -6.65 -10.96 -2.55
CA THR A 45 -7.85 -11.78 -2.49
C THR A 45 -8.21 -12.33 -3.88
N ALA A 46 -8.15 -11.48 -4.90
CA ALA A 46 -8.45 -11.89 -6.27
C ALA A 46 -7.48 -12.97 -6.75
N LYS A 47 -6.20 -12.82 -6.46
CA LYS A 47 -5.20 -13.82 -6.86
C LYS A 47 -5.39 -15.15 -6.15
N LEU A 48 -5.70 -15.12 -4.87
CA LEU A 48 -5.95 -16.34 -4.10
C LEU A 48 -7.22 -17.06 -4.59
N GLN A 49 -8.26 -16.31 -4.93
CA GLN A 49 -9.50 -16.89 -5.47
C GLN A 49 -9.30 -17.48 -6.87
N GLU A 50 -8.58 -16.75 -7.72
CA GLU A 50 -8.26 -17.23 -9.06
C GLU A 50 -7.47 -18.53 -8.98
N PHE A 51 -6.51 -18.60 -8.09
CA PHE A 51 -5.71 -19.79 -7.87
C PHE A 51 -6.57 -20.95 -7.36
N ALA A 52 -7.42 -20.68 -6.38
CA ALA A 52 -8.31 -21.71 -5.81
C ALA A 52 -9.26 -22.27 -6.88
N SER A 53 -9.80 -21.43 -7.75
CA SER A 53 -10.73 -21.89 -8.78
C SER A 53 -10.04 -22.68 -9.89
N SER A 54 -8.78 -22.39 -10.20
CA SER A 54 -8.02 -23.08 -11.23
C SER A 54 -7.45 -24.42 -10.75
N THR A 55 -7.40 -24.63 -9.43
CA THR A 55 -6.75 -25.80 -8.84
C THR A 55 -7.70 -26.71 -8.07
N ASP A 56 -8.96 -26.71 -8.44
CA ASP A 56 -10.03 -27.44 -7.74
C ASP A 56 -9.70 -28.91 -7.44
N ASN A 57 -8.87 -29.50 -8.25
CA ASN A 57 -8.52 -30.92 -8.11
C ASN A 57 -7.03 -31.16 -7.83
N LEU A 58 -6.27 -30.11 -7.53
CA LEU A 58 -4.87 -30.29 -7.22
C LEU A 58 -4.67 -30.66 -5.76
N GLU A 59 -3.58 -31.36 -5.51
CA GLU A 59 -3.24 -31.77 -4.16
C GLU A 59 -3.09 -30.54 -3.23
N GLU A 60 -3.61 -30.65 -2.04
CA GLU A 60 -3.60 -29.57 -1.05
C GLU A 60 -2.19 -28.99 -0.80
N ILE A 61 -1.18 -29.82 -0.92
CA ILE A 61 0.21 -29.42 -0.73
C ILE A 61 0.64 -28.37 -1.74
N PHE A 62 0.19 -28.51 -2.98
CA PHE A 62 0.49 -27.54 -4.04
C PHE A 62 -0.21 -26.22 -3.83
N GLU A 63 -1.49 -26.25 -3.49
CA GLU A 63 -2.27 -25.05 -3.18
C GLU A 63 -1.64 -24.24 -2.06
N ASN A 64 -1.29 -24.92 -0.96
CA ASN A 64 -0.72 -24.28 0.19
C ASN A 64 0.62 -23.59 -0.14
N ARG A 65 1.43 -24.24 -0.94
CA ARG A 65 2.73 -23.68 -1.33
C ARG A 65 2.59 -22.40 -2.13
N GLU A 66 1.70 -22.38 -3.12
CA GLU A 66 1.50 -21.19 -3.95
C GLU A 66 0.81 -20.07 -3.18
N GLN A 67 -0.12 -20.39 -2.30
CA GLN A 67 -0.74 -19.40 -1.41
C GLN A 67 0.30 -18.75 -0.51
N ILE A 68 1.22 -19.54 0.04
CA ILE A 68 2.30 -19.02 0.86
C ILE A 68 3.21 -18.11 0.04
N GLU A 69 3.56 -18.50 -1.19
CA GLU A 69 4.40 -17.66 -2.05
C GLU A 69 3.74 -16.34 -2.41
N ILE A 70 2.45 -16.34 -2.74
CA ILE A 70 1.70 -15.12 -3.02
C ILE A 70 1.66 -14.22 -1.79
N SER A 71 1.35 -14.79 -0.63
CA SER A 71 1.31 -14.03 0.62
C SER A 71 2.67 -13.42 0.96
N ARG A 72 3.74 -14.19 0.78
CA ARG A 72 5.11 -13.69 1.01
C ARG A 72 5.47 -12.56 0.07
N TYR A 73 5.04 -12.62 -1.18
CA TYR A 73 5.27 -11.54 -2.13
C TYR A 73 4.67 -10.23 -1.63
N TYR A 74 3.40 -10.28 -1.19
CA TYR A 74 2.74 -9.07 -0.68
C TYR A 74 3.32 -8.59 0.64
N GLU A 75 3.76 -9.51 1.50
CA GLU A 75 4.40 -9.15 2.76
C GLU A 75 5.76 -8.45 2.56
N LYS A 76 6.44 -8.73 1.46
CA LYS A 76 7.72 -8.09 1.13
C LYS A 76 7.57 -6.70 0.54
N LEU A 77 6.37 -6.31 0.13
CA LEU A 77 6.15 -4.97 -0.40
C LEU A 77 6.29 -3.94 0.71
N PRO A 78 6.69 -2.71 0.37
CA PRO A 78 6.74 -1.63 1.36
C PRO A 78 5.38 -1.43 2.01
N LYS A 79 5.38 -1.04 3.27
CA LYS A 79 4.13 -0.75 3.98
C LYS A 79 3.41 0.40 3.30
N SER A 80 2.07 0.36 3.28
CA SER A 80 1.25 1.36 2.60
C SER A 80 1.52 2.78 3.11
N VAL A 81 1.81 2.94 4.40
CA VAL A 81 2.16 4.25 4.96
C VAL A 81 3.46 4.77 4.34
N ALA A 82 4.48 3.91 4.22
CA ALA A 82 5.76 4.31 3.62
C ALA A 82 5.58 4.69 2.15
N VAL A 83 4.78 3.95 1.40
CA VAL A 83 4.47 4.28 0.00
C VAL A 83 3.76 5.62 -0.09
N ALA A 84 2.77 5.87 0.78
CA ALA A 84 2.03 7.14 0.79
C ALA A 84 2.95 8.33 1.11
N ILE A 85 3.89 8.17 2.04
CA ILE A 85 4.85 9.22 2.36
C ILE A 85 5.73 9.54 1.15
N GLU A 86 6.24 8.52 0.46
CA GLU A 86 7.05 8.74 -0.74
C GLU A 86 6.26 9.41 -1.86
N GLU A 87 5.01 8.98 -2.08
CA GLU A 87 4.15 9.62 -3.06
C GLU A 87 3.90 11.10 -2.73
N LYS A 88 3.72 11.41 -1.45
CA LYS A 88 3.53 12.79 -0.98
C LYS A 88 4.76 13.64 -1.27
N LEU A 89 5.95 13.11 -0.96
CA LEU A 89 7.22 13.81 -1.20
C LEU A 89 7.50 14.04 -2.68
N GLU A 90 7.07 13.12 -3.53
CA GLU A 90 7.25 13.22 -4.98
C GLU A 90 6.15 14.02 -5.68
N GLY A 91 5.17 14.53 -4.93
CA GLY A 91 4.08 15.31 -5.49
C GLY A 91 3.10 14.51 -6.30
N GLN A 92 2.98 13.21 -6.02
CA GLN A 92 2.11 12.30 -6.77
C GLN A 92 0.71 12.17 -6.19
N ILE A 93 0.44 12.79 -5.05
CA ILE A 93 -0.87 12.74 -4.41
C ILE A 93 -1.65 13.98 -4.79
N TYR A 94 -2.83 13.79 -5.40
CA TYR A 94 -3.75 14.88 -5.67
C TYR A 94 -4.51 15.23 -4.38
N ILE A 95 -4.40 16.48 -3.98
CA ILE A 95 -5.05 16.98 -2.78
C ILE A 95 -6.23 17.85 -3.23
N ARG A 96 -7.46 17.39 -2.92
CA ARG A 96 -8.65 18.16 -3.25
C ARG A 96 -8.84 19.26 -2.23
N PRO A 97 -8.93 20.54 -2.66
CA PRO A 97 -9.21 21.62 -1.73
C PRO A 97 -10.60 21.44 -1.11
N ILE A 98 -10.72 21.83 0.15
CA ILE A 98 -12.00 21.83 0.82
C ILE A 98 -12.81 22.98 0.24
N GLN A 99 -13.99 22.67 -0.30
CA GLN A 99 -14.91 23.67 -0.80
C GLN A 99 -16.01 23.89 0.25
N ASP A 100 -16.12 25.12 0.67
CA ASP A 100 -17.19 25.51 1.60
C ASP A 100 -18.53 25.58 0.90
#